data_9158a63e40915fd2ab8d35130427aabf
#
_entry.id   9158a63e40915fd2ab8d35130427aabf
#
_cell.length_a   1.000
_cell.length_b   1.000
_cell.length_c   1.000
_cell.angle_alpha   90.00
_cell.angle_beta   90.00
_cell.angle_gamma   90.00
#
_symmetry.space_group_name_H-M   'P 1'
#
loop_
_entity.id
_entity.type
_entity.pdbx_description
1 polymer ?
#
loop_
_entity_poly.entity_id
_entity_poly.type
_entity_poly.pdbx_seq_one_letter_code
_entity_poly.pdbx_strand_id
1 'polypeptide(L)'
;MTSQWRDLLPQAAAASSLDATSDASARAAQFAALQTGSFVSLASDTGLIAVTGADAAAFLHGQLTNDVERLSSAQARLAGYCSAKGRLLATFLMWRDTSADATIYLACDADVQAAVQKRLSMFVLRAKAKLTDGTATHVLLQVGGPAAEAVLANTFPALPAAALAAAHATFGDAPTSLIRLPDAGTARALSRFLWSVPVTHAAEAWAALTQAPGLTVVPPALAAWLDVHSGVARVTTATQEQFVPQMVNWEVVGGVNFRKGCYPGQEVVARSQYRGTIKRRLHLAHASGVQPAPGQALIETSDPDQPCGMVVQAAPAPDGGYDLLVEVKLAAREADDVRLGGADGPALAFADLPYEIIDPTETPASSAAAS
;
A
#
# COMPACT_ATOMS: atom_id res chain seq x y z
N MET A 1 17.34 4.19 6.11
CA MET A 1 16.60 3.26 6.98
C MET A 1 17.11 3.46 8.39
N THR A 2 16.32 4.06 9.24
CA THR A 2 16.67 4.21 10.65
C THR A 2 16.54 2.84 11.33
N SER A 3 17.62 2.32 11.87
CA SER A 3 17.72 1.00 12.54
C SER A 3 16.99 0.95 13.89
N GLN A 4 16.33 2.03 14.29
CA GLN A 4 15.76 2.20 15.64
C GLN A 4 14.75 1.11 16.03
N TRP A 5 13.91 0.62 15.10
CA TRP A 5 12.96 -0.44 15.42
C TRP A 5 13.64 -1.80 15.70
N ARG A 6 14.83 -2.06 15.12
CA ARG A 6 15.58 -3.31 15.37
C ARG A 6 16.09 -3.38 16.81
N ASP A 7 16.47 -2.23 17.34
CA ASP A 7 16.93 -2.11 18.73
C ASP A 7 15.75 -2.19 19.71
N LEU A 8 14.57 -1.68 19.30
CA LEU A 8 13.35 -1.67 20.10
C LEU A 8 12.60 -3.01 20.08
N LEU A 9 12.63 -3.72 18.96
CA LEU A 9 11.93 -4.98 18.74
C LEU A 9 12.89 -6.06 18.19
N PRO A 10 13.92 -6.48 18.95
CA PRO A 10 14.90 -7.45 18.46
C PRO A 10 14.27 -8.80 18.06
N GLN A 11 13.19 -9.21 18.75
CA GLN A 11 12.44 -10.42 18.40
C GLN A 11 11.67 -10.28 17.07
N ALA A 12 11.11 -9.09 16.80
CA ALA A 12 10.47 -8.79 15.52
C ALA A 12 11.51 -8.69 14.39
N ALA A 13 12.70 -8.18 14.70
CA ALA A 13 13.81 -8.13 13.77
C ALA A 13 14.28 -9.54 13.37
N ALA A 14 14.41 -10.45 14.32
CA ALA A 14 14.74 -11.86 14.06
C ALA A 14 13.64 -12.56 13.24
N ALA A 15 12.37 -12.30 13.54
CA ALA A 15 11.24 -12.86 12.80
C ALA A 15 11.04 -12.23 11.40
N SER A 16 11.66 -11.07 11.15
CA SER A 16 11.56 -10.37 9.86
C SER A 16 12.55 -10.86 8.80
N SER A 17 13.53 -11.68 9.18
CA SER A 17 14.44 -12.29 8.20
C SER A 17 13.74 -13.49 7.56
N LEU A 18 13.53 -13.43 6.24
CA LEU A 18 13.34 -14.61 5.42
C LEU A 18 14.68 -15.34 5.37
N ASP A 19 15.01 -16.12 6.40
CA ASP A 19 16.10 -17.04 6.28
C ASP A 19 15.72 -18.10 5.24
N ALA A 20 16.55 -18.28 4.22
CA ALA A 20 16.39 -19.31 3.20
C ALA A 20 16.38 -20.74 3.78
N THR A 21 16.63 -20.86 5.07
CA THR A 21 16.60 -22.09 5.88
C THR A 21 15.29 -22.25 6.65
N SER A 22 14.28 -21.32 6.52
CA SER A 22 12.99 -21.54 7.19
C SER A 22 12.35 -22.80 6.62
N ASP A 23 12.09 -23.76 7.51
CA ASP A 23 11.41 -25.02 7.24
C ASP A 23 10.14 -24.77 6.39
N ALA A 24 9.94 -25.57 5.35
CA ALA A 24 8.75 -25.52 4.50
C ALA A 24 7.45 -25.58 5.30
N SER A 25 7.44 -26.29 6.42
CA SER A 25 6.32 -26.38 7.37
C SER A 25 6.02 -25.03 8.05
N ALA A 26 7.07 -24.30 8.48
CA ALA A 26 6.91 -22.98 9.08
C ALA A 26 6.35 -21.98 8.06
N ARG A 27 6.84 -22.01 6.82
CA ARG A 27 6.34 -21.18 5.73
C ARG A 27 4.87 -21.48 5.39
N ALA A 28 4.50 -22.76 5.33
CA ALA A 28 3.10 -23.17 5.11
C ALA A 28 2.19 -22.67 6.23
N ALA A 29 2.61 -22.75 7.50
CA ALA A 29 1.85 -22.24 8.63
C ALA A 29 1.69 -20.69 8.58
N GLN A 30 2.72 -19.97 8.16
CA GLN A 30 2.66 -18.52 7.97
C GLN A 30 1.66 -18.14 6.87
N PHE A 31 1.66 -18.82 5.73
CA PHE A 31 0.68 -18.58 4.67
C PHE A 31 -0.74 -18.96 5.10
N ALA A 32 -0.91 -20.07 5.84
CA ALA A 32 -2.21 -20.43 6.41
C ALA A 32 -2.75 -19.33 7.33
N ALA A 33 -1.88 -18.68 8.12
CA ALA A 33 -2.26 -17.56 8.97
C ALA A 33 -2.69 -16.33 8.14
N LEU A 34 -2.00 -16.04 7.03
CA LEU A 34 -2.37 -14.96 6.10
C LEU A 34 -3.67 -15.23 5.34
N GLN A 35 -3.97 -16.47 5.03
CA GLN A 35 -5.15 -16.85 4.24
C GLN A 35 -6.43 -16.99 5.08
N THR A 36 -6.33 -17.60 6.24
CA THR A 36 -7.50 -18.02 7.02
C THR A 36 -7.36 -17.88 8.53
N GLY A 37 -6.16 -17.61 9.03
CA GLY A 37 -5.83 -17.57 10.46
C GLY A 37 -5.75 -16.17 11.03
N SER A 38 -4.81 -15.98 11.96
CA SER A 38 -4.49 -14.68 12.53
C SER A 38 -2.99 -14.44 12.52
N PHE A 39 -2.60 -13.22 12.18
CA PHE A 39 -1.19 -12.88 12.01
C PHE A 39 -0.83 -11.51 12.57
N VAL A 40 0.45 -11.35 12.87
CA VAL A 40 1.12 -10.06 13.03
C VAL A 40 2.39 -10.02 12.19
N SER A 41 2.63 -8.89 11.54
CA SER A 41 3.85 -8.60 10.81
C SER A 41 4.30 -7.17 11.11
N LEU A 42 5.62 -6.98 11.23
CA LEU A 42 6.19 -5.64 11.30
C LEU A 42 6.24 -5.05 9.89
N ALA A 43 5.58 -3.91 9.65
CA ALA A 43 5.59 -3.23 8.35
C ALA A 43 6.91 -2.46 8.14
N SER A 44 8.04 -3.17 8.16
CA SER A 44 9.40 -2.58 8.10
C SER A 44 9.76 -2.01 6.72
N ASP A 45 9.02 -2.35 5.69
CA ASP A 45 9.09 -1.84 4.33
C ASP A 45 8.24 -0.58 4.11
N THR A 46 7.55 -0.14 5.16
CA THR A 46 6.68 1.04 5.12
C THR A 46 7.31 2.19 5.86
N GLY A 47 7.52 3.29 5.13
CA GLY A 47 7.94 4.57 5.66
C GLY A 47 6.74 5.41 6.09
N LEU A 48 6.94 6.31 7.04
CA LEU A 48 5.91 7.17 7.59
C LEU A 48 6.37 8.63 7.62
N ILE A 49 5.61 9.53 7.02
CA ILE A 49 5.83 10.97 7.11
C ILE A 49 4.72 11.56 7.96
N ALA A 50 5.08 12.28 9.04
CA ALA A 50 4.15 13.01 9.88
C ALA A 50 4.12 14.48 9.44
N VAL A 51 2.93 15.03 9.21
CA VAL A 51 2.71 16.41 8.76
C VAL A 51 1.84 17.14 9.76
N THR A 52 2.41 18.15 10.41
CA THR A 52 1.78 18.98 11.45
C THR A 52 1.68 20.43 11.04
N GLY A 53 0.86 21.20 11.74
CA GLY A 53 0.71 22.64 11.56
C GLY A 53 -0.64 23.06 10.98
N ALA A 54 -0.98 24.34 11.20
CA ALA A 54 -2.30 24.88 10.86
C ALA A 54 -2.64 24.76 9.36
N ASP A 55 -1.63 24.82 8.49
CA ASP A 55 -1.82 24.75 7.04
C ASP A 55 -1.49 23.35 6.46
N ALA A 56 -1.26 22.33 7.30
CA ALA A 56 -0.84 20.99 6.85
C ALA A 56 -1.85 20.39 5.86
N ALA A 57 -3.14 20.45 6.15
CA ALA A 57 -4.17 19.90 5.27
C ALA A 57 -4.25 20.64 3.92
N ALA A 58 -4.26 21.97 3.94
CA ALA A 58 -4.32 22.78 2.72
C ALA A 58 -3.05 22.62 1.88
N PHE A 59 -1.88 22.54 2.52
CA PHE A 59 -0.61 22.27 1.84
C PHE A 59 -0.65 20.91 1.12
N LEU A 60 -0.97 19.85 1.84
CA LEU A 60 -1.04 18.51 1.26
C LEU A 60 -2.16 18.41 0.20
N HIS A 61 -3.28 19.09 0.40
CA HIS A 61 -4.35 19.16 -0.61
C HIS A 61 -3.82 19.73 -1.93
N GLY A 62 -2.96 20.75 -1.91
CA GLY A 62 -2.32 21.30 -3.09
C GLY A 62 -1.20 20.45 -3.70
N GLN A 63 -0.79 19.34 -3.07
CA GLN A 63 0.31 18.48 -3.54
C GLN A 63 -0.16 17.09 -4.00
N LEU A 64 -1.21 16.54 -3.40
CA LEU A 64 -1.62 15.15 -3.57
C LEU A 64 -2.84 15.01 -4.48
N THR A 65 -3.03 13.83 -5.07
CA THR A 65 -4.13 13.54 -6.00
C THR A 65 -5.49 13.43 -5.33
N ASN A 66 -5.55 13.31 -4.00
CA ASN A 66 -6.80 13.13 -3.26
C ASN A 66 -7.10 14.31 -2.32
N ASP A 67 -8.34 14.39 -1.84
CA ASP A 67 -8.82 15.46 -0.98
C ASP A 67 -8.31 15.27 0.46
N VAL A 68 -7.44 16.15 0.92
CA VAL A 68 -6.88 16.14 2.27
C VAL A 68 -7.65 17.07 3.22
N GLU A 69 -8.25 18.16 2.70
CA GLU A 69 -9.01 19.10 3.52
C GLU A 69 -10.24 18.46 4.16
N ARG A 70 -10.88 17.53 3.41
CA ARG A 70 -12.02 16.75 3.89
C ARG A 70 -11.65 15.39 4.46
N LEU A 71 -10.40 15.18 4.81
CA LEU A 71 -9.95 13.96 5.48
C LEU A 71 -10.40 14.02 6.95
N SER A 72 -11.42 13.25 7.29
CA SER A 72 -11.87 13.09 8.68
C SER A 72 -10.97 12.12 9.44
N SER A 73 -10.99 12.17 10.77
CA SER A 73 -10.29 11.18 11.60
C SER A 73 -10.89 9.77 11.52
N ALA A 74 -12.15 9.63 11.09
CA ALA A 74 -12.78 8.31 10.95
C ALA A 74 -12.40 7.56 9.66
N GLN A 75 -11.61 8.19 8.77
CA GLN A 75 -11.26 7.63 7.47
C GLN A 75 -9.77 7.82 7.17
N ALA A 76 -9.19 6.82 6.54
CA ALA A 76 -7.97 6.94 5.78
C ALA A 76 -8.30 7.11 4.28
N ARG A 77 -7.35 7.59 3.49
CA ARG A 77 -7.48 7.70 2.03
C ARG A 77 -6.19 7.28 1.35
N LEU A 78 -6.33 6.73 0.16
CA LEU A 78 -5.21 6.58 -0.75
C LEU A 78 -4.96 7.91 -1.47
N ALA A 79 -3.71 8.27 -1.71
CA ALA A 79 -3.34 9.46 -2.45
C ALA A 79 -2.03 9.25 -3.23
N GLY A 80 -1.93 9.81 -4.41
CA GLY A 80 -0.70 9.85 -5.19
C GLY A 80 0.01 11.20 -5.04
N TYR A 81 1.32 11.19 -5.10
CA TYR A 81 2.14 12.39 -5.31
C TYR A 81 2.72 12.33 -6.71
N CYS A 82 2.39 13.31 -7.55
CA CYS A 82 2.78 13.31 -8.94
C CYS A 82 3.85 14.37 -9.25
N SER A 83 4.68 14.09 -10.25
CA SER A 83 5.49 15.09 -10.93
C SER A 83 4.61 16.00 -11.78
N ALA A 84 5.15 17.12 -12.27
CA ALA A 84 4.45 18.02 -13.20
C ALA A 84 4.02 17.32 -14.50
N LYS A 85 4.64 16.18 -14.84
CA LYS A 85 4.27 15.33 -15.99
C LYS A 85 3.13 14.35 -15.66
N GLY A 86 2.49 14.45 -14.48
CA GLY A 86 1.41 13.57 -14.05
C GLY A 86 1.84 12.15 -13.70
N ARG A 87 3.15 11.91 -13.51
CA ARG A 87 3.68 10.59 -13.16
C ARG A 87 3.87 10.46 -11.66
N LEU A 88 3.51 9.31 -11.10
CA LEU A 88 3.60 9.02 -9.67
C LEU A 88 5.05 9.01 -9.19
N LEU A 89 5.33 9.81 -8.17
CA LEU A 89 6.57 9.85 -7.40
C LEU A 89 6.46 9.00 -6.13
N ALA A 90 5.25 8.90 -5.59
CA ALA A 90 4.90 8.05 -4.45
C ALA A 90 3.41 7.79 -4.43
N THR A 91 3.03 6.72 -3.76
CA THR A 91 1.67 6.39 -3.36
C THR A 91 1.58 6.37 -1.84
N PHE A 92 0.48 6.88 -1.28
CA PHE A 92 0.28 7.00 0.15
C PHE A 92 -1.03 6.36 0.61
N LEU A 93 -0.97 5.71 1.76
CA LEU A 93 -2.10 5.58 2.66
C LEU A 93 -2.02 6.73 3.66
N MET A 94 -3.01 7.62 3.68
CA MET A 94 -3.01 8.79 4.56
C MET A 94 -4.17 8.76 5.55
N TRP A 95 -3.91 9.19 6.77
CA TRP A 95 -4.94 9.37 7.81
C TRP A 95 -4.62 10.56 8.67
N ARG A 96 -5.60 11.03 9.42
CA ARG A 96 -5.46 12.11 10.40
C ARG A 96 -5.73 11.53 11.78
N ASP A 97 -4.83 11.77 12.73
CA ASP A 97 -5.06 11.39 14.12
C ASP A 97 -6.00 12.34 14.85
N THR A 98 -6.30 12.04 16.11
CA THR A 98 -7.15 12.85 17.00
C THR A 98 -6.34 13.60 18.06
N SER A 99 -5.02 13.71 17.91
CA SER A 99 -4.17 14.50 18.79
C SER A 99 -4.49 16.00 18.69
N ALA A 100 -4.03 16.79 19.66
CA ALA A 100 -4.23 18.23 19.65
C ALA A 100 -3.70 18.91 18.38
N ASP A 101 -2.61 18.37 17.80
CA ASP A 101 -1.99 18.87 16.56
C ASP A 101 -2.70 18.34 15.30
N ALA A 102 -3.64 17.40 15.44
CA ALA A 102 -4.36 16.76 14.33
C ALA A 102 -3.40 16.32 13.20
N THR A 103 -2.34 15.60 13.57
CA THR A 103 -1.26 15.18 12.67
C THR A 103 -1.80 14.36 11.50
N ILE A 104 -1.37 14.70 10.29
CA ILE A 104 -1.66 13.90 9.09
C ILE A 104 -0.46 13.01 8.83
N TYR A 105 -0.70 11.71 8.79
CA TYR A 105 0.30 10.71 8.47
C TYR A 105 0.20 10.26 7.02
N LEU A 106 1.34 10.07 6.38
CA LEU A 106 1.47 9.56 5.02
C LEU A 106 2.37 8.31 5.08
N ALA A 107 1.76 7.13 4.97
CA ALA A 107 2.50 5.88 4.86
C ALA A 107 2.79 5.60 3.38
N CYS A 108 4.04 5.34 3.03
CA CYS A 108 4.52 5.05 1.68
C CYS A 108 5.56 3.93 1.71
N ASP A 109 6.12 3.57 0.58
CA ASP A 109 7.26 2.66 0.58
C ASP A 109 8.48 3.31 1.27
N ALA A 110 9.20 2.52 2.08
CA ALA A 110 10.29 3.04 2.90
C ALA A 110 11.47 3.55 2.07
N ASP A 111 11.66 3.02 0.86
CA ASP A 111 12.78 3.40 0.00
C ASP A 111 12.61 4.78 -0.64
N VAL A 112 11.36 5.26 -0.79
CA VAL A 112 11.05 6.60 -1.33
C VAL A 112 10.82 7.65 -0.25
N GLN A 113 10.58 7.24 1.01
CA GLN A 113 10.15 8.16 2.09
C GLN A 113 11.04 9.39 2.22
N ALA A 114 12.34 9.22 2.39
CA ALA A 114 13.27 10.32 2.67
C ALA A 114 13.33 11.32 1.50
N ALA A 115 13.38 10.81 0.27
CA ALA A 115 13.42 11.65 -0.93
C ALA A 115 12.12 12.43 -1.13
N VAL A 116 10.98 11.77 -0.91
CA VAL A 116 9.65 12.36 -1.04
C VAL A 116 9.40 13.39 0.07
N GLN A 117 9.74 13.07 1.32
CA GLN A 117 9.65 14.01 2.44
C GLN A 117 10.47 15.27 2.16
N LYS A 118 11.74 15.12 1.73
CA LYS A 118 12.61 16.25 1.36
C LYS A 118 11.99 17.07 0.23
N ARG A 119 11.48 16.41 -0.81
CA ARG A 119 10.86 17.09 -1.95
C ARG A 119 9.61 17.87 -1.55
N LEU A 120 8.67 17.27 -0.80
CA LEU A 120 7.48 17.95 -0.28
C LEU A 120 7.87 19.15 0.58
N SER A 121 8.88 19.00 1.46
CA SER A 121 9.35 20.09 2.34
C SER A 121 9.84 21.33 1.58
N MET A 122 10.39 21.16 0.37
CA MET A 122 10.82 22.29 -0.47
C MET A 122 9.64 23.15 -0.96
N PHE A 123 8.42 22.62 -0.99
CA PHE A 123 7.21 23.34 -1.42
C PHE A 123 6.41 23.94 -0.27
N VAL A 124 6.79 23.72 0.98
CA VAL A 124 6.10 24.31 2.15
C VAL A 124 6.12 25.82 2.13
N LEU A 125 7.24 26.43 1.69
CA LEU A 125 7.43 27.89 1.53
C LEU A 125 6.90 28.70 2.72
N ARG A 126 5.70 29.31 2.58
CA ARG A 126 5.06 30.16 3.59
C ARG A 126 3.99 29.46 4.41
N ALA A 127 3.65 28.23 4.06
CA ALA A 127 2.62 27.44 4.78
C ALA A 127 3.13 27.08 6.18
N LYS A 128 2.25 27.18 7.17
CA LYS A 128 2.51 26.72 8.55
C LYS A 128 2.33 25.20 8.59
N ALA A 129 3.21 24.49 7.89
CA ALA A 129 3.25 23.03 7.84
C ALA A 129 4.68 22.55 8.11
N LYS A 130 4.84 21.43 8.79
CA LYS A 130 6.13 20.79 9.07
C LYS A 130 6.02 19.30 8.77
N LEU A 131 6.96 18.79 7.97
CA LEU A 131 7.08 17.37 7.66
C LEU A 131 8.24 16.78 8.45
N THR A 132 7.98 15.68 9.14
CA THR A 132 8.98 14.95 9.94
C THR A 132 8.93 13.48 9.61
N ASP A 133 10.02 12.77 9.92
CA ASP A 133 10.05 11.31 9.85
C ASP A 133 9.19 10.72 10.98
N GLY A 134 8.03 10.18 10.61
CA GLY A 134 7.09 9.55 11.54
C GLY A 134 7.56 8.18 12.06
N THR A 135 8.52 7.53 11.37
CA THR A 135 9.10 6.25 11.83
C THR A 135 9.97 6.42 13.08
N ALA A 136 10.38 7.65 13.39
CA ALA A 136 11.06 7.96 14.65
C ALA A 136 10.12 7.93 15.86
N THR A 137 8.81 8.07 15.64
CA THR A 137 7.80 8.19 16.71
C THR A 137 6.79 7.04 16.73
N HIS A 138 6.62 6.32 15.62
CA HIS A 138 5.65 5.24 15.49
C HIS A 138 6.26 4.01 14.81
N VAL A 139 5.84 2.84 15.29
CA VAL A 139 6.03 1.55 14.65
C VAL A 139 4.73 1.15 13.97
N LEU A 140 4.81 0.60 12.77
CA LEU A 140 3.65 0.13 12.01
C LEU A 140 3.59 -1.39 12.07
N LEU A 141 2.46 -1.92 12.52
CA LEU A 141 2.18 -3.36 12.57
C LEU A 141 1.03 -3.68 11.61
N GLN A 142 1.26 -4.61 10.68
CA GLN A 142 0.16 -5.26 9.96
C GLN A 142 -0.37 -6.40 10.80
N VAL A 143 -1.65 -6.42 11.05
CA VAL A 143 -2.32 -7.46 11.86
C VAL A 143 -3.62 -7.88 11.18
N GLY A 144 -4.03 -9.12 11.38
CA GLY A 144 -5.30 -9.59 10.83
C GLY A 144 -5.81 -10.87 11.46
N GLY A 145 -7.08 -11.11 11.29
CA GLY A 145 -7.79 -12.28 11.75
C GLY A 145 -8.32 -12.22 13.19
N PRO A 146 -9.14 -13.20 13.59
CA PRO A 146 -9.93 -13.13 14.84
C PRO A 146 -9.11 -12.98 16.12
N ALA A 147 -7.94 -13.64 16.22
CA ALA A 147 -7.11 -13.50 17.40
C ALA A 147 -6.47 -12.10 17.50
N ALA A 148 -6.08 -11.51 16.37
CA ALA A 148 -5.60 -10.13 16.34
C ALA A 148 -6.73 -9.14 16.67
N GLU A 149 -7.92 -9.32 16.14
CA GLU A 149 -9.10 -8.51 16.46
C GLU A 149 -9.42 -8.54 17.97
N ALA A 150 -9.32 -9.69 18.62
CA ALA A 150 -9.53 -9.82 20.06
C ALA A 150 -8.50 -9.03 20.89
N VAL A 151 -7.23 -8.99 20.46
CA VAL A 151 -6.20 -8.17 21.10
C VAL A 151 -6.49 -6.68 20.88
N LEU A 152 -6.79 -6.28 19.64
CA LEU A 152 -7.08 -4.89 19.28
C LEU A 152 -8.31 -4.33 20.00
N ALA A 153 -9.33 -5.16 20.27
CA ALA A 153 -10.53 -4.77 21.00
C ALA A 153 -10.25 -4.31 22.46
N ASN A 154 -9.12 -4.68 23.03
CA ASN A 154 -8.71 -4.16 24.35
C ASN A 154 -8.27 -2.69 24.30
N THR A 155 -7.87 -2.21 23.11
CA THR A 155 -7.41 -0.82 22.90
C THR A 155 -8.46 0.02 22.19
N PHE A 156 -9.12 -0.55 21.20
CA PHE A 156 -10.10 0.17 20.36
C PHE A 156 -11.52 -0.30 20.69
N PRO A 157 -12.38 0.58 21.26
CA PRO A 157 -13.76 0.21 21.61
C PRO A 157 -14.60 -0.30 20.44
N ALA A 158 -14.27 0.13 19.22
CA ALA A 158 -14.86 -0.36 17.98
C ALA A 158 -13.77 -0.48 16.91
N LEU A 159 -13.65 -1.66 16.32
CA LEU A 159 -12.73 -1.87 15.21
C LEU A 159 -13.29 -1.31 13.90
N PRO A 160 -12.45 -0.73 13.02
CA PRO A 160 -12.89 -0.23 11.73
C PRO A 160 -13.46 -1.37 10.86
N ALA A 161 -14.72 -1.29 10.46
CA ALA A 161 -15.40 -2.36 9.72
C ALA A 161 -15.18 -2.27 8.19
N ALA A 162 -15.23 -1.06 7.63
CA ALA A 162 -15.07 -0.86 6.20
C ALA A 162 -13.60 -0.62 5.82
N ALA A 163 -13.21 -1.00 4.63
CA ALA A 163 -11.88 -0.67 4.07
C ALA A 163 -11.65 0.85 4.12
N LEU A 164 -10.46 1.25 4.52
CA LEU A 164 -10.04 2.63 4.75
C LEU A 164 -10.79 3.37 5.89
N ALA A 165 -11.62 2.69 6.69
CA ALA A 165 -12.07 3.25 7.96
C ALA A 165 -10.90 3.30 8.95
N ALA A 166 -10.92 4.29 9.84
CA ALA A 166 -9.92 4.48 10.88
C ALA A 166 -10.55 4.60 12.26
N ALA A 167 -9.89 4.08 13.27
CA ALA A 167 -10.20 4.25 14.68
C ALA A 167 -8.98 4.78 15.43
N HIS A 168 -9.21 5.55 16.47
CA HIS A 168 -8.17 6.13 17.31
C HIS A 168 -8.45 5.85 18.77
N ALA A 169 -7.40 5.68 19.53
CA ALA A 169 -7.43 5.41 20.96
C ALA A 169 -6.17 5.96 21.62
N THR A 170 -6.08 5.77 22.90
CA THR A 170 -4.83 5.92 23.68
C THR A 170 -4.30 4.53 24.00
N PHE A 171 -3.04 4.27 23.70
CA PHE A 171 -2.35 3.05 24.10
C PHE A 171 -1.21 3.42 25.03
N GLY A 172 -1.26 2.91 26.26
CA GLY A 172 -0.47 3.47 27.34
C GLY A 172 -0.88 4.92 27.64
N ASP A 173 0.01 5.86 27.42
CA ASP A 173 -0.21 7.30 27.61
C ASP A 173 -0.17 8.10 26.29
N ALA A 174 -0.11 7.42 25.14
CA ALA A 174 0.09 8.05 23.84
C ALA A 174 -1.01 7.71 22.83
N PRO A 175 -1.30 8.63 21.87
CA PRO A 175 -2.29 8.40 20.84
C PRO A 175 -1.84 7.30 19.87
N THR A 176 -2.78 6.45 19.47
CA THR A 176 -2.58 5.37 18.51
C THR A 176 -3.70 5.34 17.48
N SER A 177 -3.42 4.80 16.30
CA SER A 177 -4.37 4.74 15.20
C SER A 177 -4.44 3.34 14.61
N LEU A 178 -5.62 2.89 14.28
CA LEU A 178 -5.90 1.62 13.62
C LEU A 178 -6.63 1.89 12.31
N ILE A 179 -6.06 1.47 11.19
CA ILE A 179 -6.63 1.66 9.86
C ILE A 179 -7.00 0.29 9.29
N ARG A 180 -8.25 0.11 8.86
CA ARG A 180 -8.66 -1.05 8.10
C ARG A 180 -8.05 -1.00 6.70
N LEU A 181 -7.22 -1.97 6.38
CA LEU A 181 -6.62 -2.08 5.05
C LEU A 181 -7.63 -2.62 4.02
N PRO A 182 -7.44 -2.34 2.72
CA PRO A 182 -8.23 -2.94 1.64
C PRO A 182 -8.17 -4.46 1.71
N ASP A 183 -9.28 -5.12 1.35
CA ASP A 183 -9.35 -6.57 1.34
C ASP A 183 -8.38 -7.15 0.28
N ALA A 184 -7.83 -8.32 0.58
CA ALA A 184 -6.79 -8.93 -0.25
C ALA A 184 -7.35 -9.93 -1.29
N GLY A 185 -8.65 -9.94 -1.58
CA GLY A 185 -9.22 -10.83 -2.60
C GLY A 185 -8.95 -12.33 -2.40
N THR A 186 -8.59 -12.73 -1.18
CA THR A 186 -8.36 -14.15 -0.83
C THR A 186 -9.68 -14.87 -0.66
N ALA A 187 -9.68 -16.19 -0.76
CA ALA A 187 -10.89 -17.03 -0.69
C ALA A 187 -11.75 -16.79 0.56
N ARG A 188 -11.16 -16.27 1.62
CA ARG A 188 -11.85 -15.78 2.81
C ARG A 188 -11.47 -14.32 3.04
N ALA A 189 -12.46 -13.44 3.05
CA ALA A 189 -12.27 -12.03 3.42
C ALA A 189 -11.75 -11.95 4.87
N LEU A 190 -10.44 -11.81 5.03
CA LEU A 190 -9.79 -11.66 6.31
C LEU A 190 -9.68 -10.17 6.64
N SER A 191 -10.24 -9.76 7.78
CA SER A 191 -10.03 -8.41 8.27
C SER A 191 -8.54 -8.17 8.53
N ARG A 192 -7.95 -7.17 7.89
CA ARG A 192 -6.56 -6.78 8.11
C ARG A 192 -6.44 -5.30 8.41
N PHE A 193 -5.51 -4.96 9.28
CA PHE A 193 -5.34 -3.61 9.78
C PHE A 193 -3.88 -3.19 9.76
N LEU A 194 -3.66 -1.88 9.63
CA LEU A 194 -2.41 -1.22 9.94
C LEU A 194 -2.58 -0.55 11.30
N TRP A 195 -1.85 -1.02 12.30
CA TRP A 195 -1.80 -0.42 13.63
C TRP A 195 -0.56 0.47 13.75
N SER A 196 -0.78 1.77 13.89
CA SER A 196 0.27 2.76 14.12
C SER A 196 0.47 2.93 15.62
N VAL A 197 1.50 2.29 16.15
CA VAL A 197 1.79 2.21 17.58
C VAL A 197 2.88 3.22 17.94
N PRO A 198 2.72 4.03 19.00
CA PRO A 198 3.79 4.86 19.51
C PRO A 198 5.04 4.04 19.86
N VAL A 199 6.22 4.53 19.49
CA VAL A 199 7.48 3.81 19.68
C VAL A 199 7.76 3.44 21.12
N THR A 200 7.31 4.28 22.06
CA THR A 200 7.43 4.05 23.53
C THR A 200 6.67 2.81 24.01
N HIS A 201 5.63 2.39 23.29
CA HIS A 201 4.78 1.25 23.62
C HIS A 201 4.87 0.11 22.61
N ALA A 202 5.81 0.19 21.65
CA ALA A 202 5.93 -0.81 20.59
C ALA A 202 6.20 -2.23 21.13
N ALA A 203 7.05 -2.35 22.16
CA ALA A 203 7.36 -3.64 22.77
C ALA A 203 6.14 -4.26 23.48
N GLU A 204 5.33 -3.44 24.15
CA GLU A 204 4.10 -3.88 24.81
C GLU A 204 3.06 -4.35 23.78
N ALA A 205 2.84 -3.58 22.72
CA ALA A 205 1.91 -3.95 21.63
C ALA A 205 2.35 -5.25 20.93
N TRP A 206 3.65 -5.38 20.65
CA TRP A 206 4.21 -6.58 20.07
C TRP A 206 4.03 -7.80 20.97
N ALA A 207 4.32 -7.67 22.27
CA ALA A 207 4.15 -8.75 23.24
C ALA A 207 2.67 -9.16 23.36
N ALA A 208 1.74 -8.20 23.44
CA ALA A 208 0.30 -8.47 23.51
C ALA A 208 -0.20 -9.29 22.29
N LEU A 209 0.30 -8.98 21.10
CA LEU A 209 -0.04 -9.71 19.89
C LEU A 209 0.63 -11.09 19.85
N THR A 210 1.95 -11.18 20.08
CA THR A 210 2.69 -12.43 19.92
C THR A 210 2.42 -13.47 21.00
N GLN A 211 1.91 -13.06 22.16
CA GLN A 211 1.48 -13.95 23.23
C GLN A 211 0.01 -14.40 23.09
N ALA A 212 -0.75 -13.80 22.16
CA ALA A 212 -2.13 -14.17 21.94
C ALA A 212 -2.24 -15.58 21.32
N PRO A 213 -3.06 -16.49 21.90
CA PRO A 213 -3.23 -17.83 21.35
C PRO A 213 -3.78 -17.78 19.91
N GLY A 214 -3.19 -18.58 19.04
CA GLY A 214 -3.62 -18.69 17.63
C GLY A 214 -3.16 -17.56 16.72
N LEU A 215 -2.28 -16.68 17.18
CA LEU A 215 -1.65 -15.63 16.38
C LEU A 215 -0.26 -16.09 15.90
N THR A 216 0.02 -15.92 14.62
CA THR A 216 1.28 -16.29 13.97
C THR A 216 2.08 -15.03 13.62
N VAL A 217 3.37 -15.02 13.96
CA VAL A 217 4.30 -13.98 13.48
C VAL A 217 4.70 -14.30 12.04
N VAL A 218 4.50 -13.32 11.16
CA VAL A 218 4.78 -13.46 9.73
C VAL A 218 5.84 -12.45 9.30
N PRO A 219 6.90 -12.86 8.57
CA PRO A 219 7.86 -11.94 7.99
C PRO A 219 7.20 -10.92 7.06
N PRO A 220 7.67 -9.66 7.00
CA PRO A 220 7.14 -8.62 6.11
C PRO A 220 7.06 -9.04 4.65
N ALA A 221 8.08 -9.74 4.15
CA ALA A 221 8.12 -10.23 2.78
C ALA A 221 7.01 -11.23 2.44
N LEU A 222 6.53 -12.03 3.42
CA LEU A 222 5.35 -12.90 3.23
C LEU A 222 4.05 -12.11 3.43
N ALA A 223 3.99 -11.18 4.37
CA ALA A 223 2.81 -10.33 4.57
C ALA A 223 2.52 -9.44 3.34
N ALA A 224 3.56 -9.05 2.60
CA ALA A 224 3.44 -8.33 1.32
C ALA A 224 2.59 -9.07 0.27
N TRP A 225 2.41 -10.40 0.40
CA TRP A 225 1.48 -11.17 -0.42
C TRP A 225 0.04 -10.66 -0.32
N LEU A 226 -0.41 -10.26 0.87
CA LEU A 226 -1.73 -9.64 1.04
C LEU A 226 -1.81 -8.26 0.37
N ASP A 227 -0.72 -7.50 0.32
CA ASP A 227 -0.69 -6.20 -0.36
C ASP A 227 -0.74 -6.37 -1.88
N VAL A 228 -0.03 -7.36 -2.44
CA VAL A 228 -0.14 -7.75 -3.85
C VAL A 228 -1.57 -8.16 -4.19
N HIS A 229 -2.19 -9.02 -3.39
CA HIS A 229 -3.56 -9.50 -3.61
C HIS A 229 -4.64 -8.43 -3.37
N SER A 230 -4.33 -7.34 -2.68
CA SER A 230 -5.25 -6.19 -2.58
C SER A 230 -5.37 -5.38 -3.87
N GLY A 231 -4.46 -5.56 -4.82
CA GLY A 231 -4.43 -4.80 -6.06
C GLY A 231 -4.08 -3.31 -5.88
N VAL A 232 -3.62 -2.90 -4.70
CA VAL A 232 -3.26 -1.50 -4.39
C VAL A 232 -1.78 -1.30 -4.62
N ALA A 233 -1.41 -0.60 -5.69
CA ALA A 233 -0.03 -0.41 -6.09
C ALA A 233 0.77 0.46 -5.11
N ARG A 234 2.02 0.07 -4.83
CA ARG A 234 3.02 0.89 -4.12
C ARG A 234 4.11 1.31 -5.10
N VAL A 235 4.42 2.60 -5.13
CA VAL A 235 5.54 3.13 -5.92
C VAL A 235 6.81 3.07 -5.08
N THR A 236 7.80 2.38 -5.61
CA THR A 236 9.16 2.25 -5.06
C THR A 236 10.14 3.13 -5.82
N THR A 237 11.39 3.25 -5.36
CA THR A 237 12.46 3.98 -6.08
C THR A 237 12.62 3.45 -7.53
N ALA A 238 12.51 2.14 -7.74
CA ALA A 238 12.63 1.53 -9.06
C ALA A 238 11.48 1.88 -10.02
N THR A 239 10.32 2.27 -9.49
CA THR A 239 9.11 2.54 -10.28
C THR A 239 8.68 4.01 -10.25
N GLN A 240 9.44 4.90 -9.59
CA GLN A 240 9.18 6.33 -9.60
C GLN A 240 9.14 6.88 -11.04
N GLU A 241 8.19 7.77 -11.31
CA GLU A 241 7.95 8.40 -12.61
C GLU A 241 7.66 7.43 -13.78
N GLN A 242 7.38 6.15 -13.51
CA GLN A 242 7.02 5.20 -14.55
C GLN A 242 5.53 5.25 -14.92
N PHE A 243 4.64 5.56 -13.96
CA PHE A 243 3.19 5.43 -14.14
C PHE A 243 2.46 6.76 -14.02
N VAL A 244 1.48 6.99 -14.89
CA VAL A 244 0.36 7.88 -14.53
C VAL A 244 -0.61 7.07 -13.64
N PRO A 245 -1.42 7.70 -12.79
CA PRO A 245 -2.30 7.00 -11.84
C PRO A 245 -3.13 5.87 -12.46
N GLN A 246 -3.67 6.09 -13.66
CA GLN A 246 -4.52 5.12 -14.34
C GLN A 246 -3.78 3.85 -14.78
N MET A 247 -2.48 3.91 -15.03
CA MET A 247 -1.68 2.74 -15.41
C MET A 247 -1.57 1.71 -14.28
N VAL A 248 -1.76 2.16 -13.05
CA VAL A 248 -1.74 1.32 -11.84
C VAL A 248 -3.11 1.28 -11.14
N ASN A 249 -4.19 1.52 -11.87
CA ASN A 249 -5.58 1.51 -11.41
C ASN A 249 -5.84 2.41 -10.18
N TRP A 250 -5.02 3.46 -10.00
CA TRP A 250 -5.04 4.28 -8.80
C TRP A 250 -6.34 5.06 -8.62
N GLU A 251 -7.01 5.42 -9.73
CA GLU A 251 -8.34 6.03 -9.72
C GLU A 251 -9.43 5.03 -9.32
N VAL A 252 -9.28 3.75 -9.71
CA VAL A 252 -10.26 2.69 -9.42
C VAL A 252 -10.30 2.41 -7.91
N VAL A 253 -9.13 2.37 -7.28
CA VAL A 253 -9.02 2.15 -5.82
C VAL A 253 -9.25 3.44 -5.01
N GLY A 254 -9.70 4.52 -5.64
CA GLY A 254 -10.03 5.78 -4.97
C GLY A 254 -8.83 6.66 -4.61
N GLY A 255 -7.67 6.41 -5.20
CA GLY A 255 -6.45 7.20 -4.96
C GLY A 255 -6.40 8.55 -5.68
N VAL A 256 -7.38 8.86 -6.56
CA VAL A 256 -7.52 10.14 -7.26
C VAL A 256 -8.90 10.72 -7.04
N ASN A 257 -8.97 11.98 -6.64
CA ASN A 257 -10.22 12.73 -6.60
C ASN A 257 -10.23 13.79 -7.72
N PHE A 258 -11.03 13.56 -8.75
CA PHE A 258 -11.14 14.45 -9.90
C PHE A 258 -11.98 15.72 -9.64
N ARG A 259 -12.62 15.83 -8.46
CA ARG A 259 -13.46 16.97 -8.08
C ARG A 259 -12.80 17.90 -7.07
N LYS A 260 -11.56 17.62 -6.68
CA LYS A 260 -10.78 18.47 -5.76
C LYS A 260 -10.04 19.59 -6.51
N GLY A 261 -9.44 20.52 -5.75
CA GLY A 261 -8.58 21.60 -6.25
C GLY A 261 -7.31 21.11 -6.95
N CYS A 262 -6.52 22.04 -7.48
CA CYS A 262 -5.33 21.76 -8.29
C CYS A 262 -4.21 21.06 -7.52
N TYR A 263 -3.45 20.21 -8.23
CA TYR A 263 -2.21 19.58 -7.77
C TYR A 263 -1.23 19.41 -8.96
N PRO A 264 0.08 19.21 -8.75
CA PRO A 264 1.05 19.04 -9.81
C PRO A 264 0.71 17.85 -10.74
N GLY A 265 0.70 18.10 -12.05
CA GLY A 265 0.43 17.08 -13.06
C GLY A 265 -1.06 16.73 -13.28
N GLN A 266 -1.98 17.42 -12.62
CA GLN A 266 -3.42 17.16 -12.72
C GLN A 266 -3.95 17.19 -14.17
N GLU A 267 -3.44 18.07 -15.04
CA GLU A 267 -3.89 18.16 -16.43
C GLU A 267 -3.64 16.85 -17.19
N VAL A 268 -2.47 16.24 -17.01
CA VAL A 268 -2.11 14.96 -17.63
C VAL A 268 -3.00 13.85 -17.09
N VAL A 269 -3.20 13.80 -15.77
CA VAL A 269 -4.05 12.80 -15.12
C VAL A 269 -5.51 12.93 -15.56
N ALA A 270 -6.04 14.15 -15.59
CA ALA A 270 -7.41 14.41 -16.06
C ALA A 270 -7.58 14.12 -17.56
N ARG A 271 -6.57 14.47 -18.38
CA ARG A 271 -6.59 14.14 -19.80
C ARG A 271 -6.62 12.62 -20.04
N SER A 272 -5.84 11.86 -19.28
CA SER A 272 -5.84 10.39 -19.34
C SER A 272 -7.21 9.82 -18.98
N GLN A 273 -7.92 10.45 -18.03
CA GLN A 273 -9.26 10.01 -17.58
C GLN A 273 -10.36 10.31 -18.60
N TYR A 274 -10.37 11.50 -19.18
CA TYR A 274 -11.53 12.00 -19.93
C TYR A 274 -11.33 12.05 -21.45
N ARG A 275 -10.11 11.97 -21.95
CA ARG A 275 -9.77 12.14 -23.36
C ARG A 275 -8.78 11.13 -23.90
N GLY A 276 -8.20 10.31 -23.03
CA GLY A 276 -7.19 9.31 -23.40
C GLY A 276 -7.79 7.92 -23.48
N THR A 277 -7.28 7.09 -24.41
CA THR A 277 -7.46 5.64 -24.34
C THR A 277 -6.43 5.10 -23.37
N ILE A 278 -6.86 4.48 -22.29
CA ILE A 278 -5.98 3.83 -21.31
C ILE A 278 -5.52 2.51 -21.93
N LYS A 279 -4.27 2.48 -22.38
CA LYS A 279 -3.70 1.31 -23.09
C LYS A 279 -2.93 0.36 -22.16
N ARG A 280 -2.79 0.71 -20.89
CA ARG A 280 -2.00 0.00 -19.89
C ARG A 280 -2.73 0.00 -18.57
N ARG A 281 -2.75 -1.13 -17.89
CA ARG A 281 -3.42 -1.31 -16.61
C ARG A 281 -2.61 -2.20 -15.69
N LEU A 282 -2.90 -2.10 -14.40
CA LEU A 282 -2.40 -3.01 -13.38
C LEU A 282 -3.19 -4.32 -13.43
N HIS A 283 -2.46 -5.43 -13.36
CA HIS A 283 -3.03 -6.78 -13.28
C HIS A 283 -2.34 -7.58 -12.17
N LEU A 284 -3.04 -8.56 -11.65
CA LEU A 284 -2.48 -9.59 -10.78
C LEU A 284 -1.97 -10.74 -11.65
N ALA A 285 -0.79 -11.25 -11.36
CA ALA A 285 -0.20 -12.37 -12.06
C ALA A 285 0.64 -13.25 -11.11
N HIS A 286 0.90 -14.48 -11.54
CA HIS A 286 1.83 -15.41 -10.90
C HIS A 286 3.00 -15.70 -11.84
N ALA A 287 4.22 -15.82 -11.27
CA ALA A 287 5.39 -16.30 -11.97
C ALA A 287 6.11 -17.38 -11.15
N SER A 288 6.48 -18.47 -11.80
CA SER A 288 7.31 -19.52 -11.21
C SER A 288 8.79 -19.20 -11.36
N GLY A 289 9.65 -19.71 -10.46
CA GLY A 289 11.10 -19.67 -10.61
C GLY A 289 11.77 -18.46 -9.96
N VAL A 290 12.37 -17.57 -10.73
CA VAL A 290 13.25 -16.48 -10.23
C VAL A 290 12.45 -15.39 -9.51
N GLN A 291 13.01 -14.86 -8.42
CA GLN A 291 12.42 -13.76 -7.68
C GLN A 291 12.31 -12.49 -8.55
N PRO A 292 11.10 -11.97 -8.77
CA PRO A 292 10.89 -10.73 -9.52
C PRO A 292 11.28 -9.50 -8.69
N ALA A 293 11.68 -8.44 -9.38
CA ALA A 293 11.97 -7.15 -8.74
C ALA A 293 11.06 -6.03 -9.31
N PRO A 294 10.61 -5.06 -8.50
CA PRO A 294 9.95 -3.87 -8.99
C PRO A 294 10.77 -3.18 -10.09
N GLY A 295 10.13 -2.75 -11.16
CA GLY A 295 10.77 -2.16 -12.34
C GLY A 295 11.30 -3.18 -13.36
N GLN A 296 11.30 -4.47 -13.06
CA GLN A 296 11.70 -5.51 -14.01
C GLN A 296 10.75 -5.53 -15.20
N ALA A 297 11.33 -5.57 -16.43
CA ALA A 297 10.57 -5.53 -17.67
C ALA A 297 9.74 -6.80 -17.87
N LEU A 298 8.60 -6.62 -18.54
CA LEU A 298 7.78 -7.69 -19.09
C LEU A 298 7.88 -7.66 -20.60
N ILE A 299 8.00 -8.83 -21.20
CA ILE A 299 8.21 -9.00 -22.64
C ILE A 299 7.07 -9.86 -23.19
N GLU A 300 6.49 -9.43 -24.31
CA GLU A 300 5.62 -10.24 -25.15
C GLU A 300 6.48 -11.00 -26.17
N THR A 301 6.30 -12.32 -26.32
CA THR A 301 7.19 -13.13 -27.17
C THR A 301 7.09 -12.74 -28.66
N SER A 302 5.98 -12.15 -29.07
CA SER A 302 5.78 -11.63 -30.43
C SER A 302 6.58 -10.34 -30.75
N ASP A 303 6.99 -9.57 -29.71
CA ASP A 303 7.79 -8.34 -29.82
C ASP A 303 8.87 -8.30 -28.72
N PRO A 304 9.90 -9.16 -28.82
CA PRO A 304 10.88 -9.35 -27.76
C PRO A 304 11.81 -8.14 -27.53
N ASP A 305 11.90 -7.24 -28.50
CA ASP A 305 12.78 -6.07 -28.45
C ASP A 305 12.19 -4.91 -27.65
N GLN A 306 10.87 -4.95 -27.35
CA GLN A 306 10.20 -3.86 -26.67
C GLN A 306 9.43 -4.35 -25.42
N PRO A 307 9.68 -3.78 -24.23
CA PRO A 307 8.89 -4.10 -23.05
C PRO A 307 7.39 -3.82 -23.25
N CYS A 308 6.57 -4.81 -22.97
CA CYS A 308 5.11 -4.67 -22.98
C CYS A 308 4.59 -4.18 -21.61
N GLY A 309 5.40 -4.21 -20.55
CA GLY A 309 5.03 -3.81 -19.21
C GLY A 309 6.19 -3.88 -18.23
N MET A 310 5.88 -3.77 -16.93
CA MET A 310 6.85 -3.97 -15.86
C MET A 310 6.22 -4.47 -14.56
N VAL A 311 7.03 -5.07 -13.72
CA VAL A 311 6.65 -5.46 -12.35
C VAL A 311 6.50 -4.20 -11.49
N VAL A 312 5.36 -4.08 -10.82
CA VAL A 312 5.09 -3.01 -9.84
C VAL A 312 5.44 -3.46 -8.44
N GLN A 313 4.96 -4.64 -8.05
CA GLN A 313 5.22 -5.30 -6.76
C GLN A 313 5.31 -6.80 -6.95
N ALA A 314 6.01 -7.46 -6.03
CA ALA A 314 6.11 -8.91 -5.99
C ALA A 314 6.17 -9.41 -4.55
N ALA A 315 5.58 -10.58 -4.30
CA ALA A 315 5.70 -11.27 -3.03
C ALA A 315 5.76 -12.78 -3.25
N PRO A 316 6.42 -13.54 -2.35
CA PRO A 316 6.39 -15.00 -2.40
C PRO A 316 4.96 -15.52 -2.34
N ALA A 317 4.65 -16.54 -3.14
CA ALA A 317 3.34 -17.19 -3.18
C ALA A 317 3.26 -18.45 -2.30
N PRO A 318 2.06 -18.86 -1.82
CA PRO A 318 1.88 -20.04 -0.96
C PRO A 318 2.38 -21.34 -1.60
N ASP A 319 2.03 -21.53 -2.87
CA ASP A 319 2.31 -22.75 -3.62
C ASP A 319 3.67 -22.74 -4.34
N GLY A 320 4.53 -21.79 -3.96
CA GLY A 320 5.83 -21.55 -4.60
C GLY A 320 5.76 -20.44 -5.64
N GLY A 321 6.93 -20.01 -6.16
CA GLY A 321 6.99 -18.86 -7.05
C GLY A 321 6.61 -17.54 -6.35
N TYR A 322 6.07 -16.60 -7.14
CA TYR A 322 5.77 -15.23 -6.70
C TYR A 322 4.48 -14.74 -7.31
N ASP A 323 3.65 -14.08 -6.51
CA ASP A 323 2.51 -13.30 -7.00
C ASP A 323 2.94 -11.84 -7.19
N LEU A 324 2.41 -11.23 -8.24
CA LEU A 324 2.89 -9.97 -8.79
C LEU A 324 1.73 -9.02 -9.05
N LEU A 325 1.94 -7.75 -8.76
CA LEU A 325 1.21 -6.69 -9.46
C LEU A 325 2.08 -6.22 -10.63
N VAL A 326 1.52 -6.27 -11.82
CA VAL A 326 2.22 -5.90 -13.05
C VAL A 326 1.45 -4.83 -13.82
N GLU A 327 2.15 -3.81 -14.28
CA GLU A 327 1.61 -2.88 -15.27
C GLU A 327 1.91 -3.43 -16.65
N VAL A 328 0.88 -3.58 -17.50
CA VAL A 328 1.03 -4.21 -18.80
C VAL A 328 0.10 -3.57 -19.85
N LYS A 329 0.54 -3.58 -21.12
CA LYS A 329 -0.31 -3.19 -22.28
C LYS A 329 -1.52 -4.12 -22.33
N LEU A 330 -2.73 -3.57 -22.51
CA LEU A 330 -3.96 -4.35 -22.61
C LEU A 330 -3.89 -5.39 -23.74
N ALA A 331 -3.36 -5.00 -24.91
CA ALA A 331 -3.19 -5.92 -26.04
C ALA A 331 -2.28 -7.12 -25.70
N ALA A 332 -1.17 -6.89 -24.97
CA ALA A 332 -0.29 -7.97 -24.54
C ALA A 332 -0.95 -8.87 -23.48
N ARG A 333 -1.80 -8.29 -22.60
CA ARG A 333 -2.60 -9.04 -21.64
C ARG A 333 -3.63 -9.96 -22.36
N GLU A 334 -4.25 -9.45 -23.44
CA GLU A 334 -5.21 -10.23 -24.24
C GLU A 334 -4.53 -11.38 -25.01
N ALA A 335 -3.30 -11.15 -25.51
CA ALA A 335 -2.51 -12.18 -26.17
C ALA A 335 -2.07 -13.31 -25.22
N ASP A 336 -2.07 -13.08 -23.90
CA ASP A 336 -1.74 -14.01 -22.83
C ASP A 336 -0.37 -14.71 -23.00
N ASP A 337 0.60 -14.02 -23.59
CA ASP A 337 1.96 -14.51 -23.83
C ASP A 337 3.00 -13.50 -23.31
N VAL A 338 2.88 -13.15 -22.04
CA VAL A 338 3.77 -12.21 -21.35
C VAL A 338 4.75 -12.98 -20.49
N ARG A 339 6.02 -12.59 -20.57
CA ARG A 339 7.13 -13.21 -19.87
C ARG A 339 7.91 -12.22 -19.02
N LEU A 340 8.49 -12.72 -17.95
CA LEU A 340 9.26 -11.95 -16.99
C LEU A 340 10.70 -11.80 -17.46
N GLY A 341 11.17 -10.57 -17.67
CA GLY A 341 12.56 -10.21 -17.87
C GLY A 341 13.12 -10.46 -19.28
N GLY A 342 12.52 -11.34 -20.07
CA GLY A 342 12.96 -11.67 -21.42
C GLY A 342 12.05 -12.68 -22.09
N ALA A 343 12.21 -12.88 -23.42
CA ALA A 343 11.39 -13.83 -24.19
C ALA A 343 11.49 -15.28 -23.71
N ASP A 344 12.65 -15.66 -23.14
CA ASP A 344 12.90 -16.97 -22.55
C ASP A 344 12.57 -17.03 -21.05
N GLY A 345 12.10 -15.92 -20.47
CA GLY A 345 11.75 -15.82 -19.06
C GLY A 345 10.51 -16.63 -18.68
N PRO A 346 10.20 -16.77 -17.38
CA PRO A 346 8.99 -17.42 -16.92
C PRO A 346 7.74 -16.74 -17.48
N ALA A 347 6.77 -17.55 -17.95
CA ALA A 347 5.47 -17.06 -18.37
C ALA A 347 4.70 -16.53 -17.15
N LEU A 348 3.92 -15.47 -17.34
CA LEU A 348 3.00 -14.97 -16.35
C LEU A 348 1.63 -15.64 -16.48
N ALA A 349 1.15 -16.20 -15.39
CA ALA A 349 -0.24 -16.65 -15.26
C ALA A 349 -1.07 -15.52 -14.63
N PHE A 350 -1.94 -14.89 -15.41
CA PHE A 350 -2.74 -13.78 -14.92
C PHE A 350 -3.94 -14.26 -14.07
N ALA A 351 -4.27 -13.47 -13.06
CA ALA A 351 -5.39 -13.70 -12.16
C ALA A 351 -6.27 -12.45 -12.03
N ASP A 352 -7.46 -12.61 -11.49
CA ASP A 352 -8.39 -11.50 -11.27
C ASP A 352 -7.95 -10.63 -10.09
N LEU A 353 -8.12 -9.31 -10.26
CA LEU A 353 -8.01 -8.34 -9.17
C LEU A 353 -9.26 -8.40 -8.28
N PRO A 354 -9.17 -7.99 -7.00
CA PRO A 354 -10.32 -7.98 -6.09
C PRO A 354 -11.36 -6.88 -6.41
N TYR A 355 -11.21 -6.20 -7.51
CA TYR A 355 -12.12 -5.14 -7.99
C TYR A 355 -12.20 -5.16 -9.52
N GLU A 356 -13.33 -4.67 -10.05
CA GLU A 356 -13.51 -4.46 -11.48
C GLU A 356 -12.75 -3.22 -11.99
N ILE A 357 -12.14 -3.34 -13.16
CA ILE A 357 -11.57 -2.20 -13.89
C ILE A 357 -12.65 -1.68 -14.84
N ILE A 358 -13.29 -0.58 -14.45
CA ILE A 358 -14.31 0.06 -15.29
C ILE A 358 -13.60 1.03 -16.24
N ASP A 359 -13.82 0.90 -17.55
CA ASP A 359 -13.35 1.90 -18.49
C ASP A 359 -14.15 3.21 -18.26
N PRO A 360 -13.49 4.32 -17.96
CA PRO A 360 -14.18 5.59 -17.71
C PRO A 360 -14.98 6.11 -18.91
N THR A 361 -14.73 5.57 -20.10
CA THR A 361 -15.50 5.89 -21.31
C THR A 361 -16.75 5.02 -21.47
N GLU A 362 -16.86 3.91 -20.74
CA GLU A 362 -17.99 2.98 -20.75
C GLU A 362 -18.99 3.21 -19.62
N THR A 363 -18.93 4.33 -18.89
CA THR A 363 -19.86 4.58 -17.79
C THR A 363 -21.30 4.51 -18.31
N PRO A 364 -22.14 3.57 -17.82
CA PRO A 364 -23.53 3.48 -18.23
C PRO A 364 -24.26 4.79 -17.88
N ALA A 365 -24.98 5.34 -18.81
CA ALA A 365 -25.89 6.47 -18.61
C ALA A 365 -27.10 6.11 -17.74
N SER A 366 -26.93 5.43 -16.61
CA SER A 366 -27.99 4.90 -15.76
C SER A 366 -27.63 4.82 -14.27
N SER A 367 -27.40 5.96 -13.64
CA SER A 367 -27.67 6.12 -12.21
C SER A 367 -27.93 7.57 -11.79
N ALA A 368 -28.51 8.36 -12.69
CA ALA A 368 -29.02 9.70 -12.37
C ALA A 368 -30.53 9.64 -12.07
N ALA A 369 -30.99 8.68 -11.28
CA ALA A 369 -32.37 8.64 -10.79
C ALA A 369 -32.46 7.79 -9.51
N ALA A 370 -32.02 8.37 -8.39
CA ALA A 370 -32.59 8.14 -7.06
C ALA A 370 -32.08 9.26 -6.16
N SER A 371 -32.97 10.19 -5.94
CA SER A 371 -32.94 11.37 -5.08
C SER A 371 -32.53 11.09 -3.64
#